data_e991311b3d3ed12f7706b2f261c24ef5
#
_entry.id   e991311b3d3ed12f7706b2f261c24ef5
#
_cell.length_a   1.000
_cell.length_b   1.000
_cell.length_c   1.000
_cell.angle_alpha   90.00
_cell.angle_beta   90.00
_cell.angle_gamma   90.00
#
_symmetry.space_group_name_H-M   'P 1'
#
loop_
_entity.id
_entity.type
_entity.pdbx_description
1 polymer ?
#
loop_
_entity_poly.entity_id
_entity_poly.type
_entity_poly.pdbx_seq_one_letter_code
_entity_poly.pdbx_strand_id
1 'polypeptide(L)'
;LFALGESEHVVLLLLHHIAGDGWSLAPLLRDLGRFYEARCRGQAAAIAALPVQYADYTLWQHAVLGSEDDGESAISRQLSFWTSRLAGLPDQIDLPLDRARPAVSSHRGGSVGLRLSGPLHAGLLELARASGASLFMVLQAGLSALLTRLGAGDDIAIGSPIAGRTDSA
;
A
#
# COMPACT_ATOMS: atom_id res chain seq x y z
N LEU A 1 -4.08 5.71 25.89
CA LEU A 1 -3.88 4.63 26.86
C LEU A 1 -5.15 4.45 27.68
N PHE A 2 -5.64 3.23 27.75
CA PHE A 2 -6.81 2.86 28.54
C PHE A 2 -6.34 1.87 29.61
N ALA A 3 -6.62 2.14 30.87
CA ALA A 3 -6.42 1.21 31.96
C ALA A 3 -7.70 0.37 32.12
N LEU A 4 -7.59 -0.93 31.95
CA LEU A 4 -8.70 -1.90 32.12
C LEU A 4 -8.65 -2.53 33.52
N GLY A 5 -7.51 -2.43 34.21
CA GLY A 5 -7.27 -2.94 35.55
C GLY A 5 -5.92 -2.41 36.07
N GLU A 6 -5.50 -2.89 37.24
CA GLU A 6 -4.23 -2.49 37.85
C GLU A 6 -3.00 -2.87 37.01
N SER A 7 -3.08 -3.98 36.28
CA SER A 7 -1.98 -4.52 35.47
C SER A 7 -2.31 -4.70 34.00
N GLU A 8 -3.52 -4.30 33.59
CA GLU A 8 -3.98 -4.47 32.20
C GLU A 8 -4.26 -3.12 31.55
N HIS A 9 -3.61 -2.86 30.44
CA HIS A 9 -3.70 -1.61 29.71
C HIS A 9 -3.82 -1.86 28.22
N VAL A 10 -4.58 -0.99 27.55
CA VAL A 10 -4.68 -0.98 26.07
C VAL A 10 -4.10 0.32 25.53
N VAL A 11 -3.21 0.21 24.60
CA VAL A 11 -2.65 1.36 23.86
C VAL A 11 -3.36 1.47 22.53
N LEU A 12 -4.01 2.60 22.26
CA LEU A 12 -4.56 2.96 20.97
C LEU A 12 -3.59 3.93 20.29
N LEU A 13 -3.08 3.54 19.12
CA LEU A 13 -2.28 4.39 18.23
C LEU A 13 -3.18 4.78 17.05
N LEU A 14 -3.45 6.07 16.90
CA LEU A 14 -4.19 6.62 15.79
C LEU A 14 -3.27 7.49 14.94
N LEU A 15 -3.06 7.09 13.70
CA LEU A 15 -2.20 7.79 12.76
C LEU A 15 -3.01 8.17 11.51
N HIS A 16 -2.89 9.42 11.09
CA HIS A 16 -3.35 9.79 9.76
C HIS A 16 -2.38 9.22 8.72
N HIS A 17 -2.89 8.73 7.60
CA HIS A 17 -2.07 8.03 6.59
C HIS A 17 -0.97 8.92 5.96
N ILE A 18 -1.08 10.25 6.07
CA ILE A 18 -0.02 11.19 5.66
C ILE A 18 1.23 11.09 6.56
N ALA A 19 1.07 10.64 7.81
CA ALA A 19 2.15 10.54 8.80
C ALA A 19 2.79 9.16 8.86
N GLY A 20 2.21 8.16 8.23
CA GLY A 20 2.74 6.80 8.24
C GLY A 20 1.92 5.84 7.39
N ASP A 21 2.57 4.79 6.97
CA ASP A 21 2.03 3.70 6.17
C ASP A 21 2.28 2.33 6.85
N GLY A 22 1.96 1.24 6.16
CA GLY A 22 2.19 -0.11 6.68
C GLY A 22 3.66 -0.39 7.02
N TRP A 23 4.61 0.19 6.30
CA TRP A 23 6.03 0.05 6.55
C TRP A 23 6.51 0.84 7.77
N SER A 24 5.80 1.91 8.11
CA SER A 24 6.10 2.76 9.26
C SER A 24 5.77 2.08 10.59
N LEU A 25 4.84 1.13 10.60
CA LEU A 25 4.35 0.50 11.84
C LEU A 25 5.42 -0.33 12.55
N ALA A 26 6.20 -1.11 11.82
CA ALA A 26 7.23 -1.96 12.43
C ALA A 26 8.34 -1.15 13.12
N PRO A 27 8.94 -0.12 12.50
CA PRO A 27 9.85 0.79 13.18
C PRO A 27 9.21 1.48 14.39
N LEU A 28 7.99 1.99 14.25
CA LEU A 28 7.27 2.67 15.33
C LEU A 28 7.09 1.78 16.56
N LEU A 29 6.60 0.55 16.35
CA LEU A 29 6.39 -0.39 17.46
C LEU A 29 7.69 -0.85 18.08
N ARG A 30 8.74 -1.05 17.28
CA ARG A 30 10.07 -1.37 17.79
C ARG A 30 10.62 -0.25 18.68
N ASP A 31 10.52 0.99 18.24
CA ASP A 31 11.03 2.13 18.98
C ASP A 31 10.19 2.39 20.25
N LEU A 32 8.86 2.24 20.15
CA LEU A 32 7.98 2.28 21.31
C LEU A 32 8.39 1.22 22.36
N GLY A 33 8.68 -0.01 21.92
CA GLY A 33 9.14 -1.08 22.80
C GLY A 33 10.47 -0.74 23.50
N ARG A 34 11.43 -0.18 22.76
CA ARG A 34 12.72 0.26 23.30
C ARG A 34 12.55 1.38 24.33
N PHE A 35 11.72 2.37 24.04
CA PHE A 35 11.42 3.45 25.00
C PHE A 35 10.75 2.91 26.26
N TYR A 36 9.78 2.02 26.10
CA TYR A 36 9.08 1.40 27.21
C TYR A 36 10.04 0.59 28.12
N GLU A 37 10.86 -0.28 27.53
CA GLU A 37 11.87 -1.05 28.29
C GLU A 37 12.83 -0.17 29.05
N ALA A 38 13.39 0.84 28.39
CA ALA A 38 14.32 1.77 29.04
C ALA A 38 13.64 2.49 30.22
N ARG A 39 12.39 2.91 30.03
CA ARG A 39 11.61 3.57 31.08
C ARG A 39 11.35 2.66 32.27
N CYS A 40 11.01 1.38 32.04
CA CYS A 40 10.82 0.39 33.09
C CYS A 40 12.10 0.15 33.90
N ARG A 41 13.27 0.31 33.29
CA ARG A 41 14.58 0.18 33.94
C ARG A 41 15.08 1.50 34.57
N GLY A 42 14.31 2.58 34.51
CA GLY A 42 14.73 3.90 34.95
C GLY A 42 15.87 4.52 34.13
N GLN A 43 16.04 4.07 32.87
CA GLN A 43 17.11 4.49 31.98
C GLN A 43 16.57 5.35 30.83
N ALA A 44 17.44 6.17 30.25
CA ALA A 44 17.12 6.82 28.98
C ALA A 44 17.27 5.82 27.83
N ALA A 45 16.31 5.83 26.89
CA ALA A 45 16.42 4.98 25.70
C ALA A 45 17.55 5.49 24.80
N ALA A 46 18.47 4.61 24.43
CA ALA A 46 19.48 4.88 23.43
C ALA A 46 18.93 4.51 22.05
N ILE A 47 18.40 5.50 21.33
CA ILE A 47 17.99 5.35 19.92
C ILE A 47 18.94 6.20 19.08
N ALA A 48 19.53 5.59 18.05
CA ALA A 48 20.39 6.32 17.12
C ALA A 48 19.57 7.41 16.41
N ALA A 49 20.18 8.57 16.21
CA ALA A 49 19.60 9.61 15.39
C ALA A 49 19.39 9.09 13.96
N LEU A 50 18.29 9.51 13.34
CA LEU A 50 18.05 9.19 11.93
C LEU A 50 19.09 9.93 11.06
N PRO A 51 19.72 9.24 10.09
CA PRO A 51 20.69 9.88 9.20
C PRO A 51 20.03 10.94 8.29
N VAL A 52 18.75 10.75 7.97
CA VAL A 52 17.93 11.66 7.17
C VAL A 52 16.55 11.80 7.78
N GLN A 53 15.94 12.95 7.59
CA GLN A 53 14.55 13.22 7.95
C GLN A 53 13.65 13.13 6.69
N TYR A 54 12.34 13.04 6.89
CA TYR A 54 11.40 12.98 5.77
C TYR A 54 11.45 14.23 4.88
N ALA A 55 11.77 15.38 5.46
CA ALA A 55 11.97 16.62 4.70
C ALA A 55 13.15 16.52 3.73
N ASP A 56 14.25 15.88 4.15
CA ASP A 56 15.43 15.67 3.29
C ASP A 56 15.07 14.75 2.11
N TYR A 57 14.31 13.70 2.36
CA TYR A 57 13.77 12.83 1.31
C TYR A 57 12.89 13.61 0.33
N THR A 58 12.02 14.49 0.81
CA THR A 58 11.14 15.31 -0.04
C THR A 58 11.96 16.22 -0.95
N LEU A 59 12.96 16.91 -0.40
CA LEU A 59 13.85 17.78 -1.19
C LEU A 59 14.63 16.98 -2.23
N TRP A 60 15.17 15.84 -1.85
CA TRP A 60 15.85 14.94 -2.78
C TRP A 60 14.90 14.44 -3.90
N GLN A 61 13.68 14.02 -3.54
CA GLN A 61 12.70 13.56 -4.53
C GLN A 61 12.35 14.66 -5.54
N HIS A 62 12.12 15.89 -5.09
CA HIS A 62 11.89 17.03 -5.98
C HIS A 62 13.08 17.30 -6.91
N ALA A 63 14.29 17.23 -6.38
CA ALA A 63 15.50 17.42 -7.19
C ALA A 63 15.66 16.35 -8.27
N VAL A 64 15.36 15.08 -7.95
CA VAL A 64 15.45 13.95 -8.89
C VAL A 64 14.33 13.98 -9.94
N LEU A 65 13.11 14.30 -9.54
CA LEU A 65 11.97 14.34 -10.47
C LEU A 65 12.00 15.55 -11.38
N GLY A 66 12.51 16.68 -10.91
CA GLY A 66 12.55 17.94 -11.65
C GLY A 66 11.21 18.65 -11.68
N SER A 67 11.05 19.62 -12.59
CA SER A 67 9.83 20.42 -12.75
C SER A 67 8.94 19.83 -13.84
N GLU A 68 7.62 19.95 -13.65
CA GLU A 68 6.62 19.62 -14.67
C GLU A 68 6.69 20.59 -15.88
N ASP A 69 7.21 21.80 -15.69
CA ASP A 69 7.40 22.78 -16.76
C ASP A 69 8.58 22.44 -17.69
N ASP A 70 9.47 21.55 -17.26
CA ASP A 70 10.58 21.03 -18.07
C ASP A 70 10.18 19.70 -18.71
N GLY A 71 9.94 19.70 -20.02
CA GLY A 71 9.53 18.52 -20.78
C GLY A 71 10.55 17.38 -20.75
N GLU A 72 11.83 17.67 -20.46
CA GLU A 72 12.90 16.68 -20.35
C GLU A 72 13.08 16.15 -18.91
N SER A 73 12.35 16.69 -17.95
CA SER A 73 12.40 16.24 -16.56
C SER A 73 11.88 14.80 -16.40
N ALA A 74 12.28 14.14 -15.32
CA ALA A 74 11.78 12.79 -15.02
C ALA A 74 10.27 12.78 -14.77
N ILE A 75 9.74 13.79 -14.06
CA ILE A 75 8.31 13.90 -13.78
C ILE A 75 7.49 14.08 -15.05
N SER A 76 7.91 14.95 -15.98
CA SER A 76 7.20 15.21 -17.24
C SER A 76 7.15 13.96 -18.13
N ARG A 77 8.25 13.22 -18.22
CA ARG A 77 8.26 11.95 -18.96
C ARG A 77 7.35 10.90 -18.35
N GLN A 78 7.34 10.78 -17.01
CA GLN A 78 6.46 9.84 -16.31
C GLN A 78 4.99 10.23 -16.45
N LEU A 79 4.66 11.50 -16.32
CA LEU A 79 3.29 12.00 -16.51
C LEU A 79 2.79 11.75 -17.93
N SER A 80 3.62 12.05 -18.93
CA SER A 80 3.30 11.81 -20.34
C SER A 80 3.03 10.32 -20.61
N PHE A 81 3.89 9.44 -20.09
CA PHE A 81 3.71 7.99 -20.19
C PHE A 81 2.38 7.53 -19.57
N TRP A 82 2.10 7.92 -18.33
CA TRP A 82 0.92 7.46 -17.63
C TRP A 82 -0.37 8.07 -18.20
N THR A 83 -0.36 9.34 -18.58
CA THR A 83 -1.51 10.00 -19.23
C THR A 83 -1.86 9.29 -20.53
N SER A 84 -0.84 8.97 -21.35
CA SER A 84 -1.05 8.20 -22.58
C SER A 84 -1.53 6.77 -22.30
N ARG A 85 -0.93 6.10 -21.32
CA ARG A 85 -1.22 4.70 -21.00
C ARG A 85 -2.62 4.49 -20.43
N LEU A 86 -3.11 5.47 -19.67
CA LEU A 86 -4.42 5.43 -19.03
C LEU A 86 -5.51 6.18 -19.84
N ALA A 87 -5.18 6.66 -21.02
CA ALA A 87 -6.16 7.34 -21.89
C ALA A 87 -7.32 6.39 -22.25
N GLY A 88 -8.54 6.88 -22.03
CA GLY A 88 -9.75 6.09 -22.31
C GLY A 88 -10.12 5.07 -21.23
N LEU A 89 -9.37 5.00 -20.15
CA LEU A 89 -9.74 4.16 -19.01
C LEU A 89 -11.09 4.62 -18.45
N PRO A 90 -12.05 3.71 -18.20
CA PRO A 90 -13.33 4.08 -17.60
C PRO A 90 -13.12 4.57 -16.15
N ASP A 91 -13.80 5.62 -15.76
CA ASP A 91 -13.76 6.16 -14.39
C ASP A 91 -14.24 5.14 -13.35
N GLN A 92 -15.05 4.18 -13.78
CA GLN A 92 -15.63 3.17 -12.92
C GLN A 92 -15.87 1.88 -13.71
N ILE A 93 -15.54 0.75 -13.11
CA ILE A 93 -15.90 -0.57 -13.64
C ILE A 93 -17.36 -0.89 -13.32
N ASP A 94 -18.07 -1.50 -14.26
CA ASP A 94 -19.42 -1.97 -14.06
C ASP A 94 -19.41 -3.37 -13.45
N LEU A 95 -19.93 -3.47 -12.23
CA LEU A 95 -20.07 -4.73 -11.51
C LEU A 95 -21.56 -4.99 -11.24
N PRO A 96 -22.00 -6.26 -11.19
CA PRO A 96 -23.35 -6.58 -10.78
C PRO A 96 -23.53 -6.21 -9.30
N LEU A 97 -24.24 -5.13 -9.04
CA LEU A 97 -24.46 -4.59 -7.71
C LEU A 97 -25.87 -4.94 -7.23
N ASP A 98 -26.01 -5.42 -5.99
CA ASP A 98 -27.31 -5.62 -5.35
C ASP A 98 -28.07 -4.31 -5.09
N ARG A 99 -27.32 -3.21 -5.00
CA ARG A 99 -27.85 -1.85 -4.74
C ARG A 99 -27.07 -0.83 -5.56
N ALA A 100 -27.77 0.21 -6.01
CA ALA A 100 -27.13 1.33 -6.67
C ALA A 100 -26.08 2.00 -5.76
N ARG A 101 -24.98 2.45 -6.36
CA ARG A 101 -23.95 3.21 -5.62
C ARG A 101 -24.55 4.53 -5.16
N PRO A 102 -24.37 4.91 -3.89
CA PRO A 102 -24.83 6.21 -3.39
C PRO A 102 -23.99 7.34 -4.00
N ALA A 103 -24.60 8.52 -4.18
CA ALA A 103 -23.91 9.72 -4.68
C ALA A 103 -22.76 10.17 -3.75
N VAL A 104 -22.88 9.88 -2.44
CA VAL A 104 -21.83 10.15 -1.44
C VAL A 104 -21.45 8.84 -0.78
N SER A 105 -20.15 8.54 -0.76
CA SER A 105 -19.63 7.33 -0.10
C SER A 105 -19.92 7.37 1.40
N SER A 106 -20.43 6.25 1.93
CA SER A 106 -20.63 6.09 3.38
C SER A 106 -19.34 5.76 4.12
N HIS A 107 -18.25 5.47 3.42
CA HIS A 107 -16.99 4.94 3.94
C HIS A 107 -17.14 3.67 4.80
N ARG A 108 -18.28 3.00 4.72
CA ARG A 108 -18.48 1.70 5.36
C ARG A 108 -17.84 0.62 4.49
N GLY A 109 -17.07 -0.25 5.12
CA GLY A 109 -16.42 -1.37 4.47
C GLY A 109 -16.68 -2.67 5.23
N GLY A 110 -16.30 -3.77 4.62
CA GLY A 110 -16.33 -5.09 5.22
C GLY A 110 -15.15 -5.92 4.74
N SER A 111 -14.92 -7.05 5.37
CA SER A 111 -13.89 -7.99 4.98
C SER A 111 -14.52 -9.36 4.71
N VAL A 112 -14.13 -9.95 3.59
CA VAL A 112 -14.51 -11.32 3.24
C VAL A 112 -13.24 -12.16 3.18
N GLY A 113 -13.17 -13.19 4.03
CA GLY A 113 -12.03 -14.10 4.07
C GLY A 113 -12.08 -15.03 2.86
N LEU A 114 -10.95 -15.13 2.13
CA LEU A 114 -10.72 -16.11 1.07
C LEU A 114 -9.59 -17.06 1.48
N ARG A 115 -9.82 -18.35 1.34
CA ARG A 115 -8.79 -19.36 1.59
C ARG A 115 -8.57 -20.21 0.35
N LEU A 116 -7.34 -20.25 -0.11
CA LEU A 116 -6.91 -21.15 -1.19
C LEU A 116 -6.48 -22.48 -0.59
N SER A 117 -6.90 -23.60 -1.19
CA SER A 117 -6.44 -24.95 -0.79
C SER A 117 -4.97 -25.14 -1.17
N GLY A 118 -4.27 -26.04 -0.47
CA GLY A 118 -2.87 -26.36 -0.77
C GLY A 118 -2.65 -26.79 -2.22
N PRO A 119 -3.44 -27.71 -2.77
CA PRO A 119 -3.32 -28.11 -4.18
C PRO A 119 -3.52 -26.94 -5.17
N LEU A 120 -4.51 -26.06 -4.91
CA LEU A 120 -4.73 -24.89 -5.77
C LEU A 120 -3.53 -23.93 -5.70
N HIS A 121 -3.00 -23.68 -4.51
CA HIS A 121 -1.81 -22.84 -4.33
C HIS A 121 -0.61 -23.41 -5.09
N ALA A 122 -0.36 -24.73 -5.00
CA ALA A 122 0.71 -25.40 -5.74
C ALA A 122 0.54 -25.23 -7.26
N GLY A 123 -0.67 -25.45 -7.79
CA GLY A 123 -0.95 -25.26 -9.20
C GLY A 123 -0.74 -23.81 -9.68
N LEU A 124 -1.11 -22.81 -8.87
CA LEU A 124 -0.86 -21.39 -9.17
C LEU A 124 0.65 -21.09 -9.20
N LEU A 125 1.44 -21.68 -8.31
CA LEU A 125 2.90 -21.54 -8.32
C LEU A 125 3.53 -22.19 -9.57
N GLU A 126 3.04 -23.35 -10.00
CA GLU A 126 3.50 -23.98 -11.24
C GLU A 126 3.15 -23.12 -12.46
N LEU A 127 1.93 -22.59 -12.54
CA LEU A 127 1.53 -21.68 -13.60
C LEU A 127 2.42 -20.43 -13.63
N ALA A 128 2.71 -19.83 -12.49
CA ALA A 128 3.60 -18.70 -12.39
C ALA A 128 5.00 -19.01 -12.94
N ARG A 129 5.58 -20.13 -12.55
CA ARG A 129 6.89 -20.57 -13.04
C ARG A 129 6.89 -20.85 -14.55
N ALA A 130 5.88 -21.57 -15.04
CA ALA A 130 5.75 -21.89 -16.46
C ALA A 130 5.58 -20.64 -17.34
N SER A 131 4.98 -19.59 -16.80
CA SER A 131 4.74 -18.31 -17.50
C SER A 131 5.82 -17.27 -17.27
N GLY A 132 6.89 -17.57 -16.51
CA GLY A 132 7.90 -16.57 -16.14
C GLY A 132 7.33 -15.40 -15.31
N ALA A 133 6.24 -15.62 -14.59
CA ALA A 133 5.52 -14.61 -13.83
C ALA A 133 5.65 -14.85 -12.31
N SER A 134 5.34 -13.84 -11.52
CA SER A 134 5.17 -14.00 -10.08
C SER A 134 3.77 -14.54 -9.74
N LEU A 135 3.63 -15.14 -8.55
CA LEU A 135 2.31 -15.55 -8.04
C LEU A 135 1.35 -14.35 -7.97
N PHE A 136 1.86 -13.17 -7.62
CA PHE A 136 1.07 -11.94 -7.58
C PHE A 136 0.49 -11.59 -8.96
N MET A 137 1.29 -11.70 -10.04
CA MET A 137 0.83 -11.47 -11.41
C MET A 137 -0.26 -12.46 -11.82
N VAL A 138 -0.10 -13.74 -11.44
CA VAL A 138 -1.12 -14.77 -11.72
C VAL A 138 -2.42 -14.47 -10.98
N LEU A 139 -2.35 -14.03 -9.72
CA LEU A 139 -3.54 -13.65 -8.94
C LEU A 139 -4.22 -12.41 -9.51
N GLN A 140 -3.45 -11.40 -9.95
CA GLN A 140 -4.01 -10.23 -10.63
C GLN A 140 -4.69 -10.60 -11.95
N ALA A 141 -4.07 -11.45 -12.76
CA ALA A 141 -4.67 -11.94 -13.99
C ALA A 141 -5.98 -12.73 -13.72
N GLY A 142 -5.99 -13.55 -12.67
CA GLY A 142 -7.19 -14.27 -12.24
C GLY A 142 -8.30 -13.33 -11.78
N LEU A 143 -7.96 -12.27 -11.05
CA LEU A 143 -8.91 -11.24 -10.62
C LEU A 143 -9.47 -10.48 -11.83
N SER A 144 -8.62 -10.05 -12.77
CA SER A 144 -9.07 -9.38 -14.00
C SER A 144 -10.03 -10.26 -14.81
N ALA A 145 -9.66 -11.53 -15.00
CA ALA A 145 -10.52 -12.49 -15.71
C ALA A 145 -11.89 -12.70 -15.01
N LEU A 146 -11.90 -12.73 -13.68
CA LEU A 146 -13.14 -12.80 -12.90
C LEU A 146 -14.00 -11.56 -13.11
N LEU A 147 -13.41 -10.36 -12.99
CA LEU A 147 -14.12 -9.09 -13.15
C LEU A 147 -14.71 -8.95 -14.56
N THR A 148 -13.93 -9.26 -15.59
CA THR A 148 -14.44 -9.30 -16.99
C THR A 148 -15.63 -10.24 -17.11
N ARG A 149 -15.56 -11.45 -16.55
CA ARG A 149 -16.68 -12.41 -16.59
C ARG A 149 -17.91 -11.95 -15.82
N LEU A 150 -17.75 -11.07 -14.85
CA LEU A 150 -18.83 -10.42 -14.11
C LEU A 150 -19.41 -9.19 -14.82
N GLY A 151 -18.90 -8.83 -15.99
CA GLY A 151 -19.40 -7.72 -16.78
C GLY A 151 -18.68 -6.39 -16.56
N ALA A 152 -17.54 -6.39 -15.90
CA ALA A 152 -16.75 -5.17 -15.64
C ALA A 152 -16.05 -4.58 -16.87
N GLY A 153 -16.26 -5.17 -18.06
CA GLY A 153 -15.58 -4.78 -19.30
C GLY A 153 -14.29 -5.57 -19.53
N ASP A 154 -13.58 -5.21 -20.59
CA ASP A 154 -12.33 -5.89 -21.01
C ASP A 154 -11.07 -5.13 -20.57
N ASP A 155 -11.20 -3.86 -20.19
CA ASP A 155 -10.12 -3.04 -19.67
C ASP A 155 -10.29 -2.85 -18.15
N ILE A 156 -9.52 -3.62 -17.38
CA ILE A 156 -9.63 -3.69 -15.92
C ILE A 156 -8.39 -3.04 -15.29
N ALA A 157 -8.58 -1.85 -14.74
CA ALA A 157 -7.54 -1.18 -13.96
C ALA A 157 -7.46 -1.74 -12.53
N ILE A 158 -6.30 -2.28 -12.17
CA ILE A 158 -6.02 -2.74 -10.81
C ILE A 158 -4.87 -1.91 -10.24
N GLY A 159 -5.17 -1.07 -9.26
CA GLY A 159 -4.17 -0.30 -8.53
C GLY A 159 -3.47 -1.18 -7.49
N SER A 160 -2.13 -1.16 -7.48
CA SER A 160 -1.32 -1.84 -6.48
C SER A 160 -0.36 -0.85 -5.84
N PRO A 161 -0.45 -0.62 -4.52
CA PRO A 161 0.49 0.27 -3.85
C PRO A 161 1.89 -0.35 -3.80
N ILE A 162 2.90 0.48 -3.99
CA ILE A 162 4.31 0.12 -3.77
C ILE A 162 4.85 0.90 -2.58
N ALA A 163 5.81 0.31 -1.88
CA ALA A 163 6.41 0.96 -0.71
C ALA A 163 7.14 2.26 -1.04
N GLY A 164 7.73 2.37 -2.25
CA GLY A 164 8.51 3.54 -2.67
C GLY A 164 9.75 3.80 -1.81
N ARG A 165 10.33 2.74 -1.23
CA ARG A 165 11.48 2.82 -0.30
C ARG A 165 12.60 1.91 -0.77
N THR A 166 12.97 2.04 -2.06
CA THR A 166 13.98 1.20 -2.72
C THR A 166 15.34 1.86 -2.80
N ASP A 167 15.42 3.16 -2.54
CA ASP A 167 16.67 3.89 -2.56
C ASP A 167 17.38 3.71 -1.23
N SER A 168 18.66 3.33 -1.28
CA SER A 168 19.55 3.28 -0.13
C SER A 168 20.10 4.69 0.10
N ALA A 169 19.60 5.34 1.13
CA ALA A 169 20.19 6.57 1.64
C ALA A 169 21.29 6.28 2.66
#